data_ddd93b6a72a416ab8316c6199f7564fe
#
_entry.id   ddd93b6a72a416ab8316c6199f7564fe
#
_cell.length_a   1.000
_cell.length_b   1.000
_cell.length_c   1.000
_cell.angle_alpha   90.00
_cell.angle_beta   90.00
_cell.angle_gamma   90.00
#
_symmetry.space_group_name_H-M   'P 1'
#
loop_
_entity.id
_entity.type
_entity.pdbx_description
1 polymer ?
#
loop_
_entity_poly.entity_id
_entity_poly.type
_entity_poly.pdbx_seq_one_letter_code
_entity_poly.pdbx_strand_id
1 'polypeptide(L)'
;MKWRPHKFLKPPSPEEAASMTPEDVLEYHSIYHQAIDNAERDPYRYGFALPHWEYADALLRKFRTVMLLGANRSGKTAYSARKVVKAALTNRKGLIYCFAQNHDISIQVQQKAVYEALPAEYREKRVNDGSMSFTYKNGFSDKKCLFPNGTLISFKSYTQYQQDDTILEGMELGSPDPETENVGAWLDEYLLGMEMIDRIMLRLATHDAKLIVSFTPKDGETETVRNYRNTATTIESRFVSEALSKPQSVPYVQHNERMNTGISYFHSKDNPWSGYKSLIEQCVAKDDDAYTLTALYGVPTSSMSGKFPRFSPDLNVLPHKVVMERIEDATRYMVIDPAGSKPWFMTWIAVDASDTWYVYREWPDMAHGAWAQERNGKWTQGEACKQKLGYGVLDYVELIRSLEEGEKVFMRLIDPRMGASKYSSEHGGQSDYISDLENHDIIVLPAPGIDEEPGLQAIQDKLAFKTSKPIDSVNRPHFYISEECDNTLKAMQEYDGKSRDHPHKDPIDCLRYAAVYGIDYVSENSLLATAPKKGGY
;
A
#
# COMPACT_ATOMS: atom_id res chain seq x y z
N MET A 1 16.49 0.34 26.01
CA MET A 1 17.21 -0.63 25.18
C MET A 1 18.69 -0.49 25.54
N LYS A 2 19.35 -1.53 26.02
CA LYS A 2 20.80 -1.43 26.25
C LYS A 2 21.49 -1.44 24.88
N TRP A 3 22.22 -0.39 24.55
CA TRP A 3 23.05 -0.32 23.37
C TRP A 3 24.09 -1.46 23.43
N ARG A 4 24.30 -2.14 22.31
CA ARG A 4 25.31 -3.19 22.20
C ARG A 4 26.44 -2.66 21.35
N PRO A 5 27.69 -3.05 21.63
CA PRO A 5 28.86 -2.57 20.90
C PRO A 5 28.81 -2.92 19.43
N HIS A 6 29.55 -2.18 18.62
CA HIS A 6 29.64 -2.33 17.19
C HIS A 6 29.93 -3.79 16.78
N LYS A 7 29.46 -4.20 15.57
CA LYS A 7 29.57 -5.56 15.00
C LYS A 7 30.97 -6.20 15.04
N PHE A 8 32.03 -5.40 15.18
CA PHE A 8 33.41 -5.86 15.25
C PHE A 8 33.83 -6.39 16.64
N LEU A 9 33.02 -6.18 17.65
CA LEU A 9 33.27 -6.67 19.01
C LEU A 9 32.30 -7.82 19.32
N LYS A 10 32.51 -8.93 18.66
CA LYS A 10 31.87 -10.18 19.04
C LYS A 10 32.62 -10.74 20.27
N PRO A 11 31.89 -11.29 21.26
CA PRO A 11 32.58 -12.10 22.25
C PRO A 11 33.35 -13.22 21.54
N PRO A 12 34.56 -13.56 22.00
CA PRO A 12 35.31 -14.68 21.43
C PRO A 12 34.44 -15.94 21.46
N SER A 13 34.58 -16.77 20.44
CA SER A 13 33.96 -18.10 20.47
C SER A 13 34.50 -18.88 21.69
N PRO A 14 33.80 -19.93 22.13
CA PRO A 14 34.30 -20.77 23.21
C PRO A 14 35.71 -21.37 22.92
N GLU A 15 36.00 -21.64 21.68
CA GLU A 15 37.29 -22.16 21.23
C GLU A 15 38.40 -21.10 21.24
N GLU A 16 38.09 -19.88 20.77
CA GLU A 16 39.00 -18.73 20.86
C GLU A 16 39.26 -18.35 22.34
N ALA A 17 38.20 -18.29 23.14
CA ALA A 17 38.31 -17.98 24.57
C ALA A 17 39.16 -19.01 25.34
N ALA A 18 39.07 -20.30 24.97
CA ALA A 18 39.87 -21.38 25.55
C ALA A 18 41.36 -21.29 25.21
N SER A 19 41.72 -20.62 24.13
CA SER A 19 43.07 -20.41 23.66
C SER A 19 43.73 -19.10 24.16
N MET A 20 42.94 -18.20 24.76
CA MET A 20 43.41 -16.90 25.24
C MET A 20 44.23 -17.01 26.53
N THR A 21 45.32 -16.26 26.60
CA THR A 21 46.05 -16.09 27.86
C THR A 21 45.26 -15.20 28.83
N PRO A 22 45.55 -15.25 30.14
CA PRO A 22 44.92 -14.32 31.10
C PRO A 22 45.08 -12.83 30.73
N GLU A 23 46.20 -12.48 30.12
CA GLU A 23 46.47 -11.12 29.62
C GLU A 23 45.60 -10.77 28.44
N ASP A 24 45.44 -11.66 27.45
CA ASP A 24 44.53 -11.48 26.29
C ASP A 24 43.06 -11.29 26.75
N VAL A 25 42.65 -12.06 27.75
CA VAL A 25 41.30 -11.95 28.33
C VAL A 25 41.09 -10.59 28.99
N LEU A 26 42.06 -10.09 29.72
CA LEU A 26 42.00 -8.76 30.37
C LEU A 26 41.99 -7.64 29.32
N GLU A 27 42.82 -7.74 28.28
CA GLU A 27 42.84 -6.78 27.18
C GLU A 27 41.50 -6.78 26.45
N TYR A 28 40.97 -7.95 26.08
CA TYR A 28 39.65 -8.08 25.46
C TYR A 28 38.55 -7.43 26.32
N HIS A 29 38.51 -7.71 27.62
CA HIS A 29 37.55 -7.11 28.53
C HIS A 29 37.66 -5.58 28.54
N SER A 30 38.86 -5.04 28.56
CA SER A 30 39.12 -3.60 28.56
C SER A 30 38.58 -2.96 27.25
N ILE A 31 38.91 -3.54 26.12
CA ILE A 31 38.42 -3.07 24.78
C ILE A 31 36.90 -3.16 24.71
N TYR A 32 36.32 -4.26 25.19
CA TYR A 32 34.88 -4.48 25.19
C TYR A 32 34.12 -3.46 26.06
N HIS A 33 34.59 -3.19 27.27
CA HIS A 33 34.02 -2.19 28.14
C HIS A 33 34.15 -0.79 27.59
N GLN A 34 35.32 -0.43 27.02
CA GLN A 34 35.52 0.85 26.38
C GLN A 34 34.56 1.05 25.17
N ALA A 35 34.31 0.00 24.41
CA ALA A 35 33.38 0.07 23.29
C ALA A 35 31.92 0.23 23.77
N ILE A 36 31.53 -0.39 24.87
CA ILE A 36 30.21 -0.18 25.51
C ILE A 36 30.09 1.26 25.95
N ASP A 37 31.07 1.76 26.69
CA ASP A 37 31.08 3.14 27.18
C ASP A 37 30.99 4.15 26.02
N ASN A 38 31.75 3.94 24.96
CA ASN A 38 31.69 4.77 23.78
C ASN A 38 30.30 4.71 23.10
N ALA A 39 29.71 3.53 22.98
CA ALA A 39 28.38 3.33 22.39
C ALA A 39 27.26 3.96 23.25
N GLU A 40 27.42 3.99 24.57
CA GLU A 40 26.48 4.67 25.47
C GLU A 40 26.65 6.21 25.47
N ARG A 41 27.88 6.69 25.32
CA ARG A 41 28.19 8.14 25.27
C ARG A 41 27.84 8.76 23.94
N ASP A 42 28.12 8.06 22.85
CA ASP A 42 27.90 8.58 21.49
C ASP A 42 27.29 7.49 20.59
N PRO A 43 25.98 7.23 20.76
CA PRO A 43 25.30 6.12 20.07
C PRO A 43 25.30 6.27 18.55
N TYR A 44 25.28 7.49 18.01
CA TYR A 44 25.22 7.67 16.55
C TYR A 44 26.55 7.30 15.87
N ARG A 45 27.70 7.44 16.54
CA ARG A 45 29.03 7.06 16.04
C ARG A 45 29.39 5.62 16.38
N TYR A 46 29.23 5.24 17.65
CA TYR A 46 29.75 3.99 18.20
C TYR A 46 28.67 2.96 18.56
N GLY A 47 27.39 3.31 18.43
CA GLY A 47 26.29 2.38 18.65
C GLY A 47 26.29 1.24 17.62
N PHE A 48 25.41 0.27 17.84
CA PHE A 48 25.30 -0.87 16.93
C PHE A 48 25.04 -0.43 15.48
N ALA A 49 25.61 -1.14 14.52
CA ALA A 49 25.31 -1.00 13.10
C ALA A 49 24.88 -2.36 12.55
N LEU A 50 23.87 -2.39 11.71
CA LEU A 50 23.41 -3.60 11.04
C LEU A 50 24.06 -3.69 9.65
N PRO A 51 24.45 -4.89 9.17
CA PRO A 51 25.14 -5.03 7.89
C PRO A 51 24.40 -4.41 6.71
N HIS A 52 23.08 -4.54 6.66
CA HIS A 52 22.26 -3.99 5.60
C HIS A 52 22.18 -2.45 5.59
N TRP A 53 22.59 -1.76 6.65
CA TRP A 53 22.66 -0.29 6.68
C TRP A 53 23.72 0.25 5.72
N GLU A 54 24.74 -0.54 5.36
CA GLU A 54 25.77 -0.15 4.39
C GLU A 54 25.18 0.09 2.99
N TYR A 55 24.17 -0.73 2.60
CA TYR A 55 23.42 -0.51 1.35
C TYR A 55 22.61 0.78 1.39
N ALA A 56 21.88 1.03 2.47
CA ALA A 56 21.14 2.27 2.63
C ALA A 56 22.06 3.51 2.65
N ASP A 57 23.26 3.40 3.23
CA ASP A 57 24.28 4.46 3.18
C ASP A 57 24.80 4.71 1.76
N ALA A 58 25.01 3.67 0.99
CA ALA A 58 25.42 3.78 -0.40
C ALA A 58 24.33 4.48 -1.24
N LEU A 59 23.05 4.10 -1.02
CA LEU A 59 21.91 4.74 -1.66
C LEU A 59 21.77 6.21 -1.25
N LEU A 60 21.94 6.54 0.04
CA LEU A 60 21.83 7.89 0.54
C LEU A 60 22.93 8.83 -0.03
N ARG A 61 24.12 8.28 -0.34
CA ARG A 61 25.15 9.04 -1.06
C ARG A 61 24.77 9.32 -2.52
N LYS A 62 24.12 8.36 -3.18
CA LYS A 62 23.85 8.42 -4.63
C LYS A 62 22.54 9.16 -4.95
N PHE A 63 21.46 8.89 -4.23
CA PHE A 63 20.10 9.35 -4.57
C PHE A 63 19.61 10.47 -3.67
N ARG A 64 18.65 11.25 -4.17
CA ARG A 64 17.96 12.29 -3.39
C ARG A 64 16.92 11.70 -2.45
N THR A 65 16.27 10.62 -2.85
CA THR A 65 15.30 9.89 -2.02
C THR A 65 15.83 8.50 -1.72
N VAL A 66 15.76 8.10 -0.45
CA VAL A 66 16.04 6.72 -0.04
C VAL A 66 14.80 6.14 0.63
N MET A 67 14.27 5.10 0.02
CA MET A 67 13.11 4.37 0.52
C MET A 67 13.58 3.09 1.22
N LEU A 68 13.25 2.96 2.49
CA LEU A 68 13.56 1.80 3.32
C LEU A 68 12.29 0.99 3.53
N LEU A 69 12.05 0.04 2.64
CA LEU A 69 10.97 -0.94 2.77
C LEU A 69 11.42 -2.00 3.77
N GLY A 70 10.85 -1.99 4.95
CA GLY A 70 11.39 -2.84 6.00
C GLY A 70 10.37 -3.76 6.62
N ALA A 71 10.81 -4.98 6.84
CA ALA A 71 10.13 -5.95 7.69
C ALA A 71 9.96 -5.45 9.13
N ASN A 72 9.14 -6.14 9.90
CA ASN A 72 8.99 -5.85 11.33
C ASN A 72 10.32 -5.99 12.05
N ARG A 73 10.63 -5.03 12.92
CA ARG A 73 11.86 -5.01 13.75
C ARG A 73 13.18 -5.12 12.96
N SER A 74 13.19 -4.69 11.70
CA SER A 74 14.38 -4.75 10.84
C SER A 74 15.40 -3.63 11.09
N GLY A 75 15.08 -2.64 11.94
CA GLY A 75 16.01 -1.56 12.31
C GLY A 75 15.89 -0.28 11.50
N LYS A 76 14.82 -0.11 10.68
CA LYS A 76 14.56 1.10 9.86
C LYS A 76 14.61 2.39 10.66
N THR A 77 13.77 2.47 11.72
CA THR A 77 13.62 3.67 12.56
C THR A 77 14.94 4.03 13.25
N ALA A 78 15.69 3.03 13.73
CA ALA A 78 17.00 3.27 14.33
C ALA A 78 18.03 3.80 13.32
N TYR A 79 18.03 3.29 12.10
CA TYR A 79 18.86 3.81 11.01
C TYR A 79 18.51 5.25 10.68
N SER A 80 17.25 5.52 10.41
CA SER A 80 16.77 6.86 10.02
C SER A 80 17.05 7.90 11.11
N ALA A 81 16.77 7.56 12.39
CA ALA A 81 17.08 8.42 13.51
C ALA A 81 18.57 8.78 13.60
N ARG A 82 19.46 7.79 13.40
CA ARG A 82 20.91 8.05 13.38
C ARG A 82 21.35 8.96 12.24
N LYS A 83 20.75 8.83 11.06
CA LYS A 83 21.06 9.72 9.92
C LYS A 83 20.59 11.14 10.17
N VAL A 84 19.38 11.30 10.73
CA VAL A 84 18.86 12.61 11.14
C VAL A 84 19.74 13.25 12.21
N VAL A 85 20.13 12.50 13.26
CA VAL A 85 21.02 12.99 14.33
C VAL A 85 22.40 13.34 13.77
N LYS A 86 22.98 12.49 12.90
CA LYS A 86 24.25 12.79 12.24
C LYS A 86 24.17 14.10 11.46
N ALA A 87 23.16 14.26 10.60
CA ALA A 87 22.97 15.47 9.83
C ALA A 87 22.78 16.70 10.74
N ALA A 88 22.01 16.57 11.83
CA ALA A 88 21.79 17.68 12.76
C ALA A 88 23.04 18.10 13.54
N LEU A 89 23.94 17.17 13.86
CA LEU A 89 25.17 17.45 14.61
C LEU A 89 26.28 18.00 13.72
N THR A 90 26.33 17.60 12.45
CA THR A 90 27.43 17.94 11.54
C THR A 90 27.10 19.09 10.60
N ASN A 91 25.87 19.22 10.14
CA ASN A 91 25.45 20.26 9.22
C ASN A 91 24.99 21.51 9.98
N ARG A 92 25.24 22.72 9.44
CA ARG A 92 24.96 23.96 10.15
C ARG A 92 23.67 24.61 9.65
N LYS A 93 22.95 25.28 10.57
CA LYS A 93 21.75 26.09 10.27
C LYS A 93 20.70 25.31 9.45
N GLY A 94 20.66 24.00 9.61
CA GLY A 94 19.72 23.13 8.88
C GLY A 94 18.33 23.10 9.49
N LEU A 95 17.33 22.79 8.67
CA LEU A 95 15.99 22.47 9.11
C LEU A 95 15.64 21.05 8.64
N ILE A 96 15.34 20.16 9.60
CA ILE A 96 14.98 18.76 9.32
C ILE A 96 13.56 18.52 9.80
N TYR A 97 12.66 18.09 8.91
CA TYR A 97 11.30 17.68 9.26
C TYR A 97 11.21 16.16 9.39
N CYS A 98 10.67 15.71 10.52
CA CYS A 98 10.39 14.32 10.81
C CYS A 98 8.89 14.12 10.91
N PHE A 99 8.30 13.32 10.02
CA PHE A 99 6.87 13.04 9.99
C PHE A 99 6.56 11.64 10.50
N ALA A 100 5.56 11.54 11.38
CA ALA A 100 4.96 10.28 11.83
C ALA A 100 3.44 10.33 11.66
N GLN A 101 2.75 9.20 11.79
CA GLN A 101 1.31 9.09 11.58
C GLN A 101 0.51 10.12 12.41
N ASN A 102 0.82 10.20 13.71
CA ASN A 102 0.29 11.18 14.64
C ASN A 102 1.33 11.54 15.69
N HIS A 103 1.02 12.51 16.55
CA HIS A 103 1.98 12.97 17.56
C HIS A 103 2.30 11.92 18.63
N ASP A 104 1.35 11.07 19.02
CA ASP A 104 1.59 10.04 20.04
C ASP A 104 2.56 8.99 19.53
N ILE A 105 2.40 8.53 18.30
CA ILE A 105 3.35 7.63 17.62
C ILE A 105 4.70 8.32 17.45
N SER A 106 4.72 9.60 17.07
CA SER A 106 5.97 10.36 16.97
C SER A 106 6.74 10.33 18.29
N ILE A 107 6.07 10.59 19.42
CA ILE A 107 6.70 10.60 20.75
C ILE A 107 7.21 9.22 21.13
N GLN A 108 6.38 8.19 20.98
CA GLN A 108 6.70 6.84 21.45
C GLN A 108 7.77 6.14 20.60
N VAL A 109 7.87 6.47 19.31
CA VAL A 109 8.73 5.77 18.35
C VAL A 109 9.80 6.69 17.79
N GLN A 110 9.42 7.71 17.02
CA GLN A 110 10.35 8.53 16.25
C GLN A 110 11.21 9.44 17.12
N GLN A 111 10.59 10.25 17.98
CA GLN A 111 11.31 11.16 18.89
C GLN A 111 12.16 10.40 19.90
N LYS A 112 11.66 9.26 20.38
CA LYS A 112 12.42 8.37 21.25
C LYS A 112 13.67 7.84 20.56
N ALA A 113 13.55 7.38 19.30
CA ALA A 113 14.69 6.88 18.53
C ALA A 113 15.74 7.99 18.27
N VAL A 114 15.28 9.21 17.98
CA VAL A 114 16.18 10.38 17.84
C VAL A 114 16.88 10.68 19.16
N TYR A 115 16.15 10.73 20.29
CA TYR A 115 16.73 10.97 21.61
C TYR A 115 17.78 9.89 21.99
N GLU A 116 17.46 8.62 21.76
CA GLU A 116 18.38 7.51 22.04
C GLU A 116 19.63 7.52 21.13
N ALA A 117 19.56 8.14 19.95
CA ALA A 117 20.71 8.30 19.05
C ALA A 117 21.61 9.51 19.40
N LEU A 118 21.14 10.46 20.22
CA LEU A 118 21.92 11.63 20.61
C LEU A 118 23.12 11.24 21.47
N PRO A 119 24.29 11.94 21.34
CA PRO A 119 25.37 11.84 22.33
C PRO A 119 24.92 12.20 23.74
N ALA A 120 25.57 11.63 24.76
CA ALA A 120 25.22 11.83 26.16
C ALA A 120 25.20 13.32 26.56
N GLU A 121 26.12 14.12 26.03
CA GLU A 121 26.18 15.56 26.29
C GLU A 121 24.89 16.31 25.93
N TYR A 122 24.15 15.86 24.91
CA TYR A 122 22.85 16.42 24.51
C TYR A 122 21.68 15.83 25.30
N ARG A 123 21.84 14.64 25.88
CA ARG A 123 20.81 13.98 26.70
C ARG A 123 20.86 14.40 28.16
N GLU A 124 22.06 14.64 28.69
CA GLU A 124 22.31 14.90 30.13
C GLU A 124 22.31 16.40 30.47
N LYS A 125 22.72 17.24 29.51
CA LYS A 125 22.71 18.69 29.68
C LYS A 125 21.41 19.26 29.13
N ARG A 126 20.63 19.91 29.98
CA ARG A 126 19.65 20.86 29.51
C ARG A 126 20.41 21.98 28.82
N VAL A 127 20.24 22.13 27.50
CA VAL A 127 20.70 23.34 26.83
C VAL A 127 20.00 24.51 27.50
N ASN A 128 20.69 25.60 27.74
CA ASN A 128 20.19 26.74 28.53
C ASN A 128 18.85 27.31 28.06
N ASP A 129 18.46 27.05 26.82
CA ASP A 129 17.18 27.44 26.21
C ASP A 129 16.07 26.39 26.40
N GLY A 130 16.35 25.21 26.99
CA GLY A 130 15.39 24.13 27.19
C GLY A 130 14.97 23.37 25.92
N SER A 131 15.52 23.70 24.75
CA SER A 131 15.11 23.14 23.45
C SER A 131 15.39 21.64 23.26
N MET A 132 16.31 21.08 24.06
CA MET A 132 16.64 19.64 24.06
C MET A 132 15.98 18.87 25.20
N SER A 133 15.03 19.46 25.93
CA SER A 133 14.31 18.77 26.99
C SER A 133 13.42 17.66 26.41
N PHE A 134 13.66 16.41 26.83
CA PHE A 134 12.91 15.24 26.41
C PHE A 134 12.38 14.47 27.61
N THR A 135 11.14 13.99 27.49
CA THR A 135 10.55 13.02 28.42
C THR A 135 9.92 11.88 27.66
N TYR A 136 9.98 10.65 28.18
CA TYR A 136 9.36 9.49 27.55
C TYR A 136 7.83 9.60 27.44
N LYS A 137 7.21 10.47 28.22
CA LYS A 137 5.77 10.72 28.20
C LYS A 137 5.37 11.75 27.14
N ASN A 138 6.13 12.85 27.04
CA ASN A 138 5.71 14.01 26.24
C ASN A 138 6.60 14.27 25.03
N GLY A 139 7.69 13.51 24.85
CA GLY A 139 8.67 13.75 23.80
C GLY A 139 9.55 14.97 24.04
N PHE A 140 10.06 15.57 22.97
CA PHE A 140 10.79 16.83 23.00
C PHE A 140 9.85 18.02 23.26
N SER A 141 10.32 18.99 24.05
CA SER A 141 9.59 20.24 24.27
C SER A 141 9.32 20.93 22.93
N ASP A 142 8.10 21.46 22.77
CA ASP A 142 7.62 22.09 21.53
C ASP A 142 7.75 21.21 20.27
N LYS A 143 7.94 19.89 20.44
CA LYS A 143 8.18 18.94 19.33
C LYS A 143 9.37 19.36 18.44
N LYS A 144 10.40 19.90 19.06
CA LYS A 144 11.59 20.43 18.40
C LYS A 144 12.86 20.05 19.14
N CYS A 145 13.95 19.96 18.40
CA CYS A 145 15.29 19.73 18.93
C CYS A 145 16.25 20.72 18.24
N LEU A 146 16.65 21.79 18.96
CA LEU A 146 17.56 22.81 18.45
C LEU A 146 18.99 22.52 18.89
N PHE A 147 19.90 22.46 17.94
CA PHE A 147 21.32 22.21 18.17
C PHE A 147 22.13 23.51 18.28
N PRO A 148 23.28 23.52 19.01
CA PRO A 148 24.13 24.72 19.13
C PRO A 148 24.67 25.23 17.80
N ASN A 149 24.78 24.40 16.77
CA ASN A 149 25.18 24.78 15.42
C ASN A 149 24.05 25.46 14.60
N GLY A 150 22.89 25.70 15.23
CA GLY A 150 21.74 26.35 14.62
C GLY A 150 20.83 25.40 13.82
N THR A 151 21.12 24.10 13.79
CA THR A 151 20.26 23.11 13.14
C THR A 151 19.06 22.76 14.00
N LEU A 152 17.87 22.68 13.39
CA LEU A 152 16.60 22.37 14.04
C LEU A 152 16.00 21.08 13.48
N ILE A 153 15.71 20.11 14.34
CA ILE A 153 14.80 19.00 14.01
C ILE A 153 13.40 19.38 14.48
N SER A 154 12.40 19.32 13.62
CA SER A 154 11.00 19.59 13.94
C SER A 154 10.15 18.36 13.65
N PHE A 155 9.40 17.90 14.65
CA PHE A 155 8.54 16.74 14.55
C PHE A 155 7.11 17.15 14.17
N LYS A 156 6.62 16.57 13.09
CA LYS A 156 5.32 16.82 12.48
C LYS A 156 4.51 15.54 12.42
N SER A 157 3.21 15.65 12.14
CA SER A 157 2.37 14.47 11.88
C SER A 157 1.65 14.58 10.55
N TYR A 158 1.37 13.42 9.94
CA TYR A 158 0.55 13.38 8.73
C TYR A 158 -0.88 13.90 8.99
N THR A 159 -1.43 13.63 10.18
CA THR A 159 -2.73 14.18 10.58
C THR A 159 -2.73 15.71 10.55
N GLN A 160 -1.65 16.35 11.04
CA GLN A 160 -1.49 17.80 10.98
C GLN A 160 -1.43 18.29 9.53
N TYR A 161 -0.64 17.62 8.67
CA TYR A 161 -0.55 17.97 7.24
C TYR A 161 -1.89 17.80 6.51
N GLN A 162 -2.67 16.78 6.84
CA GLN A 162 -4.00 16.57 6.25
C GLN A 162 -5.02 17.62 6.66
N GLN A 163 -4.85 18.24 7.83
CA GLN A 163 -5.70 19.34 8.31
C GLN A 163 -5.26 20.69 7.76
N ASP A 164 -3.95 20.88 7.62
CA ASP A 164 -3.34 22.14 7.17
C ASP A 164 -2.08 21.81 6.34
N ASP A 165 -2.20 21.80 5.04
CA ASP A 165 -1.12 21.50 4.10
C ASP A 165 -0.12 22.68 3.96
N THR A 166 -0.47 23.86 4.48
CA THR A 166 0.41 25.04 4.46
C THR A 166 1.62 24.90 5.39
N ILE A 167 1.67 23.88 6.25
CA ILE A 167 2.81 23.64 7.16
C ILE A 167 4.15 23.44 6.45
N LEU A 168 4.13 23.19 5.15
CA LEU A 168 5.31 23.10 4.29
C LEU A 168 5.60 24.42 3.55
N GLU A 169 4.69 25.38 3.54
CA GLU A 169 4.86 26.61 2.76
C GLU A 169 5.95 27.51 3.33
N GLY A 170 6.77 28.08 2.43
CA GLY A 170 7.86 28.99 2.80
C GLY A 170 9.03 28.33 3.55
N MET A 171 9.03 26.99 3.71
CA MET A 171 10.12 26.28 4.39
C MET A 171 11.21 25.85 3.40
N GLU A 172 12.47 25.96 3.82
CA GLU A 172 13.63 25.41 3.13
C GLU A 172 14.21 24.30 4.00
N LEU A 173 14.12 23.06 3.51
CA LEU A 173 14.56 21.88 4.26
C LEU A 173 16.00 21.50 3.87
N GLY A 174 16.74 21.02 4.86
CA GLY A 174 18.16 20.72 4.76
C GLY A 174 19.02 21.85 5.31
N SER A 175 20.32 21.74 5.11
CA SER A 175 21.31 22.70 5.56
C SER A 175 21.88 23.47 4.37
N PRO A 176 22.06 24.81 4.48
CA PRO A 176 22.80 25.59 3.50
C PRO A 176 24.31 25.32 3.55
N ASP A 177 24.81 24.72 4.63
CA ASP A 177 26.25 24.46 4.86
C ASP A 177 26.42 22.99 5.36
N PRO A 178 26.25 22.00 4.45
CA PRO A 178 26.34 20.59 4.81
C PRO A 178 27.79 20.10 4.82
N GLU A 179 28.21 19.47 5.92
CA GLU A 179 29.50 18.76 6.04
C GLU A 179 29.36 17.26 5.76
N THR A 180 28.13 16.72 5.84
CA THR A 180 27.82 15.31 5.55
C THR A 180 26.56 15.21 4.69
N GLU A 181 26.02 13.97 4.52
CA GLU A 181 24.77 13.79 3.78
C GLU A 181 23.68 14.73 4.30
N ASN A 182 23.20 15.61 3.43
CA ASN A 182 22.26 16.68 3.77
C ASN A 182 20.83 16.12 3.89
N VAL A 183 20.49 15.48 5.02
CA VAL A 183 19.14 15.00 5.27
C VAL A 183 18.25 16.18 5.68
N GLY A 184 17.17 16.43 4.91
CA GLY A 184 16.23 17.51 5.20
C GLY A 184 14.84 17.00 5.63
N ALA A 185 14.49 15.74 5.31
CA ALA A 185 13.22 15.18 5.75
C ALA A 185 13.30 13.66 6.00
N TRP A 186 12.49 13.21 6.96
CA TRP A 186 12.27 11.80 7.28
C TRP A 186 10.79 11.51 7.46
N LEU A 187 10.23 10.67 6.58
CA LEU A 187 8.87 10.14 6.66
C LEU A 187 8.90 8.74 7.27
N ASP A 188 8.20 8.51 8.39
CA ASP A 188 8.24 7.24 9.12
C ASP A 188 6.87 6.55 9.20
N GLU A 189 6.86 5.24 8.95
CA GLU A 189 5.76 4.26 9.11
C GLU A 189 4.48 4.53 8.29
N TYR A 190 4.41 5.58 7.50
CA TYR A 190 3.28 5.86 6.63
C TYR A 190 3.74 6.68 5.43
N LEU A 191 3.19 6.40 4.27
CA LEU A 191 3.47 7.14 3.05
C LEU A 191 2.16 7.73 2.53
N LEU A 192 1.97 9.01 2.76
CA LEU A 192 0.93 9.78 2.07
C LEU A 192 1.22 9.80 0.57
N GLY A 193 0.17 10.08 -0.24
CA GLY A 193 0.28 10.10 -1.70
C GLY A 193 1.40 10.95 -2.27
N MET A 194 1.64 10.84 -3.56
CA MET A 194 2.73 11.53 -4.28
C MET A 194 2.72 13.05 -4.08
N GLU A 195 1.55 13.67 -3.93
CA GLU A 195 1.43 15.14 -3.76
C GLU A 195 2.25 15.67 -2.56
N MET A 196 2.19 15.00 -1.41
CA MET A 196 2.98 15.40 -0.25
C MET A 196 4.48 15.23 -0.51
N ILE A 197 4.85 14.14 -1.17
CA ILE A 197 6.26 13.87 -1.50
C ILE A 197 6.78 14.96 -2.43
N ASP A 198 6.05 15.31 -3.47
CA ASP A 198 6.42 16.36 -4.42
C ASP A 198 6.60 17.71 -3.73
N ARG A 199 5.68 18.08 -2.83
CA ARG A 199 5.80 19.30 -2.01
C ARG A 199 7.05 19.27 -1.13
N ILE A 200 7.36 18.16 -0.47
CA ILE A 200 8.60 18.01 0.32
C ILE A 200 9.82 18.10 -0.58
N MET A 201 9.82 17.45 -1.73
CA MET A 201 10.95 17.49 -2.69
C MET A 201 11.23 18.90 -3.19
N LEU A 202 10.20 19.74 -3.39
CA LEU A 202 10.37 21.16 -3.70
C LEU A 202 11.09 21.91 -2.56
N ARG A 203 10.77 21.61 -1.29
CA ARG A 203 11.40 22.25 -0.12
C ARG A 203 12.84 21.77 0.12
N LEU A 204 13.16 20.57 -0.30
CA LEU A 204 14.51 20.01 -0.26
C LEU A 204 15.41 20.54 -1.40
N ALA A 205 14.81 21.08 -2.47
CA ALA A 205 15.54 21.49 -3.67
C ALA A 205 16.50 22.64 -3.41
N THR A 206 16.16 23.61 -2.55
CA THR A 206 16.99 24.79 -2.25
C THR A 206 18.39 24.42 -1.76
N HIS A 207 18.48 23.39 -0.92
CA HIS A 207 19.75 22.96 -0.30
C HIS A 207 20.25 21.61 -0.83
N ASP A 208 19.70 21.11 -1.94
CA ASP A 208 19.97 19.77 -2.48
C ASP A 208 19.90 18.68 -1.38
N ALA A 209 18.93 18.85 -0.50
CA ALA A 209 18.76 17.96 0.65
C ALA A 209 18.05 16.68 0.26
N LYS A 210 18.18 15.66 1.12
CA LYS A 210 17.74 14.29 0.90
C LYS A 210 16.52 13.95 1.72
N LEU A 211 15.68 13.08 1.14
CA LEU A 211 14.51 12.50 1.77
C LEU A 211 14.79 11.04 2.18
N ILE A 212 14.51 10.71 3.42
CA ILE A 212 14.44 9.32 3.90
C ILE A 212 12.97 8.95 4.11
N VAL A 213 12.55 7.85 3.52
CA VAL A 213 11.21 7.27 3.72
C VAL A 213 11.39 5.88 4.32
N SER A 214 10.85 5.63 5.51
CA SER A 214 10.98 4.33 6.20
C SER A 214 9.62 3.81 6.63
N PHE A 215 9.20 2.67 6.13
CA PHE A 215 7.93 2.06 6.52
C PHE A 215 7.89 0.55 6.29
N THR A 216 6.95 -0.10 6.98
CA THR A 216 6.57 -1.48 6.68
C THR A 216 5.37 -1.43 5.75
N PRO A 217 5.40 -2.05 4.56
CA PRO A 217 4.30 -1.98 3.60
C PRO A 217 3.11 -2.87 4.03
N LYS A 218 2.51 -2.56 5.19
CA LYS A 218 1.39 -3.31 5.78
C LYS A 218 0.11 -3.20 4.95
N ASP A 219 -0.05 -2.07 4.29
CA ASP A 219 -1.19 -1.80 3.41
C ASP A 219 -0.93 -2.31 1.97
N GLY A 220 0.11 -3.10 1.80
CA GLY A 220 0.49 -3.69 0.53
C GLY A 220 1.18 -2.72 -0.42
N GLU A 221 0.98 -2.93 -1.71
CA GLU A 221 1.55 -2.09 -2.77
C GLU A 221 0.57 -0.97 -3.14
N THR A 222 0.58 0.12 -2.34
CA THR A 222 -0.18 1.33 -2.68
C THR A 222 0.28 1.92 -4.01
N GLU A 223 -0.54 2.76 -4.64
CA GLU A 223 -0.19 3.44 -5.89
C GLU A 223 1.14 4.19 -5.78
N THR A 224 1.37 4.87 -4.67
CA THR A 224 2.63 5.59 -4.41
C THR A 224 3.83 4.64 -4.39
N VAL A 225 3.73 3.51 -3.70
CA VAL A 225 4.80 2.49 -3.65
C VAL A 225 5.03 1.88 -5.02
N ARG A 226 3.96 1.58 -5.74
CA ARG A 226 4.00 1.05 -7.11
C ARG A 226 4.72 1.98 -8.06
N ASN A 227 4.44 3.29 -8.02
CA ASN A 227 5.10 4.29 -8.86
C ASN A 227 6.62 4.30 -8.67
N TYR A 228 7.10 4.12 -7.43
CA TYR A 228 8.53 4.02 -7.17
C TYR A 228 9.15 2.68 -7.62
N ARG A 229 8.41 1.58 -7.54
CA ARG A 229 8.92 0.23 -7.84
C ARG A 229 8.83 -0.16 -9.32
N ASN A 230 7.77 0.21 -10.02
CA ASN A 230 7.51 -0.21 -11.41
C ASN A 230 8.59 0.20 -12.40
N THR A 231 9.27 1.32 -12.16
CA THR A 231 10.38 1.80 -13.01
C THR A 231 11.75 1.57 -12.37
N ALA A 232 11.81 0.82 -11.27
CA ALA A 232 13.06 0.53 -10.57
C ALA A 232 13.74 -0.72 -11.12
N THR A 233 15.07 -0.63 -11.29
CA THR A 233 15.90 -1.78 -11.66
C THR A 233 16.41 -2.47 -10.41
N THR A 234 16.24 -3.78 -10.32
CA THR A 234 16.79 -4.58 -9.22
C THR A 234 18.31 -4.74 -9.40
N ILE A 235 19.07 -4.27 -8.43
CA ILE A 235 20.54 -4.34 -8.38
C ILE A 235 20.99 -5.58 -7.62
N GLU A 236 20.30 -5.88 -6.51
CA GLU A 236 20.58 -7.07 -5.69
C GLU A 236 19.27 -7.75 -5.31
N SER A 237 19.27 -9.08 -5.38
CA SER A 237 18.17 -9.94 -4.94
C SER A 237 18.65 -10.92 -3.89
N ARG A 238 17.73 -11.37 -3.03
CA ARG A 238 17.99 -12.44 -2.06
C ARG A 238 17.04 -13.58 -2.26
N PHE A 239 17.57 -14.78 -2.18
CA PHE A 239 16.78 -16.00 -2.15
C PHE A 239 16.26 -16.22 -0.73
N VAL A 240 14.94 -16.38 -0.58
CA VAL A 240 14.24 -16.53 0.69
C VAL A 240 13.35 -17.77 0.67
N SER A 241 13.28 -18.45 1.80
CA SER A 241 12.54 -19.72 1.93
C SER A 241 11.79 -19.85 3.25
N GLU A 242 12.18 -19.09 4.28
CA GLU A 242 11.60 -19.26 5.62
C GLU A 242 10.15 -18.84 5.67
N ALA A 243 9.29 -19.72 6.16
CA ALA A 243 7.83 -19.54 6.30
C ALA A 243 7.10 -19.21 4.98
N LEU A 244 7.65 -19.63 3.85
CA LEU A 244 7.04 -19.52 2.53
C LEU A 244 6.66 -20.90 2.00
N SER A 245 5.54 -21.00 1.30
CA SER A 245 5.10 -22.22 0.62
C SER A 245 6.08 -22.65 -0.46
N LYS A 246 6.72 -21.69 -1.14
CA LYS A 246 7.78 -21.92 -2.12
C LYS A 246 8.93 -20.93 -1.93
N PRO A 247 10.18 -21.41 -1.96
CA PRO A 247 11.34 -20.55 -2.01
C PRO A 247 11.30 -19.65 -3.24
N GLN A 248 11.67 -18.37 -3.09
CA GLN A 248 11.67 -17.41 -4.19
C GLN A 248 12.76 -16.36 -4.04
N SER A 249 13.09 -15.68 -5.14
CA SER A 249 13.99 -14.54 -5.13
C SER A 249 13.18 -13.26 -4.91
N VAL A 250 13.61 -12.44 -3.94
CA VAL A 250 12.99 -11.15 -3.66
C VAL A 250 13.99 -10.01 -3.87
N PRO A 251 13.56 -8.81 -4.27
CA PRO A 251 14.45 -7.67 -4.39
C PRO A 251 15.04 -7.32 -3.01
N TYR A 252 16.31 -6.92 -3.00
CA TYR A 252 17.01 -6.48 -1.79
C TYR A 252 17.51 -5.03 -1.91
N VAL A 253 18.00 -4.64 -3.09
CA VAL A 253 18.36 -3.27 -3.45
C VAL A 253 17.84 -2.98 -4.86
N GLN A 254 17.16 -1.86 -5.03
CA GLN A 254 16.69 -1.37 -6.32
C GLN A 254 17.09 0.08 -6.55
N HIS A 255 17.29 0.46 -7.80
CA HIS A 255 17.54 1.82 -8.23
C HIS A 255 16.42 2.30 -9.16
N ASN A 256 15.82 3.43 -8.85
CA ASN A 256 14.91 4.13 -9.73
C ASN A 256 15.57 5.45 -10.17
N GLU A 257 16.31 5.39 -11.27
CA GLU A 257 17.05 6.55 -11.81
C GLU A 257 16.08 7.65 -12.27
N ARG A 258 14.91 7.28 -12.80
CA ARG A 258 13.88 8.23 -13.24
C ARG A 258 13.39 9.12 -12.11
N MET A 259 13.17 8.54 -10.93
CA MET A 259 12.67 9.24 -9.75
C MET A 259 13.81 9.65 -8.79
N ASN A 260 15.07 9.48 -9.18
CA ASN A 260 16.24 9.73 -8.35
C ASN A 260 16.10 9.08 -6.95
N THR A 261 15.70 7.78 -6.93
CA THR A 261 15.36 7.07 -5.69
C THR A 261 16.12 5.75 -5.60
N GLY A 262 16.72 5.52 -4.44
CA GLY A 262 17.25 4.22 -4.05
C GLY A 262 16.28 3.51 -3.11
N ILE A 263 16.04 2.21 -3.33
CA ILE A 263 15.15 1.39 -2.50
C ILE A 263 15.99 0.29 -1.86
N SER A 264 15.92 0.16 -0.54
CA SER A 264 16.55 -0.91 0.22
C SER A 264 15.51 -1.67 1.03
N TYR A 265 15.57 -3.00 0.96
CA TYR A 265 14.67 -3.89 1.69
C TYR A 265 15.37 -4.38 2.96
N PHE A 266 14.82 -4.00 4.12
CA PHE A 266 15.38 -4.36 5.43
C PHE A 266 14.71 -5.63 5.94
N HIS A 267 15.40 -6.76 5.84
CA HIS A 267 14.89 -8.05 6.31
C HIS A 267 15.02 -8.19 7.84
N SER A 268 14.02 -8.79 8.50
CA SER A 268 14.07 -9.04 9.95
C SER A 268 15.23 -9.92 10.37
N LYS A 269 15.66 -10.87 9.50
CA LYS A 269 16.79 -11.78 9.73
C LYS A 269 18.11 -11.03 9.92
N ASP A 270 18.29 -9.90 9.25
CA ASP A 270 19.52 -9.11 9.30
C ASP A 270 19.69 -8.34 10.60
N ASN A 271 18.64 -8.29 11.44
CA ASN A 271 18.70 -7.73 12.79
C ASN A 271 18.70 -8.83 13.86
N PRO A 272 19.82 -9.10 14.51
CA PRO A 272 19.90 -10.15 15.53
C PRO A 272 18.98 -9.91 16.75
N TRP A 273 18.44 -8.71 16.92
CA TRP A 273 17.52 -8.36 18.00
C TRP A 273 16.06 -8.30 17.56
N SER A 274 15.75 -8.73 16.35
CA SER A 274 14.39 -8.70 15.79
C SER A 274 13.43 -9.66 16.51
N GLY A 275 13.93 -10.69 17.20
CA GLY A 275 13.12 -11.81 17.66
C GLY A 275 12.69 -12.71 16.49
N TYR A 276 13.58 -12.88 15.51
CA TYR A 276 13.32 -13.51 14.22
C TYR A 276 12.63 -14.88 14.33
N LYS A 277 13.02 -15.71 15.28
CA LYS A 277 12.40 -17.03 15.51
C LYS A 277 10.89 -16.90 15.79
N SER A 278 10.51 -16.00 16.68
CA SER A 278 9.09 -15.76 17.01
C SER A 278 8.31 -15.16 15.83
N LEU A 279 8.96 -14.35 15.00
CA LEU A 279 8.33 -13.82 13.77
C LEU A 279 8.07 -14.94 12.74
N ILE A 280 9.02 -15.88 12.58
CA ILE A 280 8.81 -17.06 11.73
C ILE A 280 7.64 -17.90 12.24
N GLU A 281 7.58 -18.19 13.54
CA GLU A 281 6.48 -18.97 14.14
C GLU A 281 5.10 -18.32 13.86
N GLN A 282 5.02 -17.00 13.92
CA GLN A 282 3.80 -16.27 13.59
C GLN A 282 3.45 -16.36 12.09
N CYS A 283 4.45 -16.27 11.20
CA CYS A 283 4.24 -16.39 9.75
C CYS A 283 3.77 -17.80 9.37
N VAL A 284 4.41 -18.84 9.94
CA VAL A 284 4.00 -20.24 9.73
C VAL A 284 2.57 -20.49 10.22
N ALA A 285 2.19 -19.92 11.38
CA ALA A 285 0.85 -20.07 11.92
C ALA A 285 -0.23 -19.40 11.05
N LYS A 286 0.13 -18.37 10.27
CA LYS A 286 -0.79 -17.70 9.34
C LYS A 286 -0.92 -18.39 8.00
N ASP A 287 0.06 -19.18 7.61
CA ASP A 287 0.12 -19.89 6.31
C ASP A 287 -0.20 -18.97 5.10
N ASP A 288 0.40 -17.77 5.11
CA ASP A 288 0.16 -16.72 4.12
C ASP A 288 1.49 -16.15 3.62
N ASP A 289 1.84 -16.48 2.38
CA ASP A 289 3.09 -16.03 1.74
C ASP A 289 3.15 -14.51 1.60
N ALA A 290 2.04 -13.85 1.28
CA ALA A 290 1.98 -12.40 1.15
C ALA A 290 2.26 -11.70 2.48
N TYR A 291 1.65 -12.19 3.56
CA TYR A 291 1.96 -11.73 4.91
C TYR A 291 3.44 -11.96 5.26
N THR A 292 3.97 -13.14 4.95
CA THR A 292 5.37 -13.51 5.23
C THR A 292 6.35 -12.61 4.48
N LEU A 293 6.10 -12.34 3.18
CA LEU A 293 6.92 -11.45 2.37
C LEU A 293 6.98 -10.04 2.96
N THR A 294 5.86 -9.53 3.40
CA THR A 294 5.81 -8.20 4.04
C THR A 294 6.43 -8.22 5.44
N ALA A 295 6.07 -9.20 6.28
CA ALA A 295 6.43 -9.23 7.70
C ALA A 295 7.91 -9.55 7.95
N LEU A 296 8.53 -10.44 7.13
CA LEU A 296 9.92 -10.87 7.29
C LEU A 296 10.87 -10.16 6.34
N TYR A 297 10.42 -9.80 5.13
CA TYR A 297 11.29 -9.33 4.06
C TYR A 297 11.01 -7.89 3.61
N GLY A 298 9.91 -7.27 4.10
CA GLY A 298 9.56 -5.90 3.74
C GLY A 298 9.13 -5.73 2.29
N VAL A 299 8.79 -6.81 1.61
CA VAL A 299 8.34 -6.80 0.22
C VAL A 299 6.85 -6.45 0.19
N PRO A 300 6.45 -5.36 -0.47
CA PRO A 300 5.04 -5.08 -0.68
C PRO A 300 4.43 -6.18 -1.54
N THR A 301 3.30 -6.68 -1.09
CA THR A 301 2.47 -7.61 -1.85
C THR A 301 1.18 -6.89 -2.23
N SER A 302 0.37 -7.48 -3.11
CA SER A 302 -0.97 -6.95 -3.39
C SER A 302 -1.69 -6.67 -2.07
N SER A 303 -2.42 -5.57 -1.99
CA SER A 303 -2.96 -4.96 -0.77
C SER A 303 -3.45 -6.00 0.26
N MET A 304 -2.72 -6.16 1.39
CA MET A 304 -3.16 -7.00 2.50
C MET A 304 -4.29 -6.37 3.32
N SER A 305 -4.55 -5.08 3.13
CA SER A 305 -5.62 -4.33 3.77
C SER A 305 -6.90 -4.34 2.93
N GLY A 306 -6.81 -4.72 1.67
CA GLY A 306 -7.96 -4.85 0.78
C GLY A 306 -8.88 -6.00 1.19
N LYS A 307 -10.16 -5.87 0.85
CA LYS A 307 -11.18 -6.90 1.10
C LYS A 307 -10.88 -8.19 0.32
N PHE A 308 -10.04 -8.14 -0.71
CA PHE A 308 -9.70 -9.26 -1.61
C PHE A 308 -8.21 -9.60 -1.58
N PRO A 309 -7.67 -10.15 -0.49
CA PRO A 309 -6.22 -10.36 -0.33
C PRO A 309 -5.64 -11.40 -1.31
N ARG A 310 -6.48 -12.24 -1.92
CA ARG A 310 -6.05 -13.23 -2.93
C ARG A 310 -6.04 -12.69 -4.35
N PHE A 311 -6.58 -11.49 -4.57
CA PHE A 311 -6.53 -10.85 -5.88
C PHE A 311 -5.11 -10.38 -6.19
N SER A 312 -4.59 -10.80 -7.34
CA SER A 312 -3.28 -10.38 -7.85
C SER A 312 -3.39 -10.00 -9.32
N PRO A 313 -2.95 -8.80 -9.73
CA PRO A 313 -2.95 -8.41 -11.14
C PRO A 313 -2.20 -9.39 -12.03
N ASP A 314 -1.04 -9.90 -11.57
CA ASP A 314 -0.23 -10.86 -12.34
C ASP A 314 -0.97 -12.17 -12.63
N LEU A 315 -1.97 -12.50 -11.82
CA LEU A 315 -2.72 -13.74 -11.94
C LEU A 315 -4.14 -13.54 -12.49
N ASN A 316 -4.82 -12.48 -12.04
CA ASN A 316 -6.25 -12.27 -12.28
C ASN A 316 -6.54 -11.27 -13.41
N VAL A 317 -5.53 -10.56 -13.94
CA VAL A 317 -5.70 -9.64 -15.07
C VAL A 317 -5.20 -10.29 -16.35
N LEU A 318 -6.02 -10.19 -17.39
CA LEU A 318 -5.71 -10.76 -18.70
C LEU A 318 -5.79 -9.69 -19.78
N PRO A 319 -4.98 -9.79 -20.85
CA PRO A 319 -5.14 -8.96 -22.03
C PRO A 319 -6.57 -9.05 -22.57
N HIS A 320 -7.15 -7.93 -22.98
CA HIS A 320 -8.54 -7.86 -23.43
C HIS A 320 -8.84 -8.88 -24.54
N LYS A 321 -7.95 -9.01 -25.52
CA LYS A 321 -8.07 -10.00 -26.59
C LYS A 321 -8.23 -11.43 -26.06
N VAL A 322 -7.43 -11.81 -25.05
CA VAL A 322 -7.49 -13.15 -24.43
C VAL A 322 -8.81 -13.35 -23.70
N VAL A 323 -9.31 -12.32 -23.02
CA VAL A 323 -10.63 -12.37 -22.39
C VAL A 323 -11.72 -12.61 -23.42
N MET A 324 -11.73 -11.84 -24.51
CA MET A 324 -12.74 -11.95 -25.57
C MET A 324 -12.73 -13.34 -26.25
N GLU A 325 -11.56 -13.92 -26.49
CA GLU A 325 -11.43 -15.29 -26.97
C GLU A 325 -12.03 -16.33 -25.99
N ARG A 326 -11.84 -16.14 -24.69
CA ARG A 326 -12.34 -17.07 -23.66
C ARG A 326 -13.84 -16.99 -23.42
N ILE A 327 -14.46 -15.84 -23.72
CA ILE A 327 -15.90 -15.60 -23.48
C ILE A 327 -16.75 -15.75 -24.76
N GLU A 328 -16.21 -16.31 -25.83
CA GLU A 328 -16.94 -16.48 -27.09
C GLU A 328 -18.26 -17.22 -26.86
N ASP A 329 -18.22 -18.36 -26.13
CA ASP A 329 -19.38 -19.20 -25.79
C ASP A 329 -19.91 -18.97 -24.36
N ALA A 330 -19.48 -17.90 -23.68
CA ALA A 330 -19.85 -17.62 -22.30
C ALA A 330 -21.23 -16.94 -22.20
N THR A 331 -21.89 -17.12 -21.08
CA THR A 331 -23.12 -16.38 -20.75
C THR A 331 -22.75 -14.99 -20.27
N ARG A 332 -23.29 -13.96 -20.91
CA ARG A 332 -22.96 -12.55 -20.61
C ARG A 332 -24.04 -11.91 -19.75
N TYR A 333 -23.59 -11.18 -18.75
CA TYR A 333 -24.40 -10.44 -17.80
C TYR A 333 -23.97 -8.98 -17.75
N MET A 334 -24.90 -8.11 -17.42
CA MET A 334 -24.61 -6.70 -17.11
C MET A 334 -25.09 -6.37 -15.71
N VAL A 335 -24.37 -5.55 -14.99
CA VAL A 335 -24.75 -5.07 -13.65
C VAL A 335 -24.68 -3.56 -13.62
N ILE A 336 -25.70 -2.93 -13.04
CA ILE A 336 -25.87 -1.48 -12.97
C ILE A 336 -25.92 -1.05 -11.51
N ASP A 337 -25.06 -0.10 -11.14
CA ASP A 337 -25.16 0.67 -9.91
C ASP A 337 -25.59 2.11 -10.26
N PRO A 338 -26.90 2.41 -10.24
CA PRO A 338 -27.41 3.72 -10.62
C PRO A 338 -27.22 4.74 -9.52
N ALA A 339 -27.03 6.00 -9.89
CA ALA A 339 -26.89 7.10 -8.95
C ALA A 339 -27.59 8.35 -9.46
N GLY A 340 -28.12 9.17 -8.55
CA GLY A 340 -28.78 10.42 -8.90
C GLY A 340 -27.86 11.64 -9.00
N SER A 341 -26.65 11.57 -8.41
CA SER A 341 -25.73 12.73 -8.31
C SER A 341 -24.39 12.54 -8.98
N LYS A 342 -24.11 11.35 -9.49
CA LYS A 342 -22.90 10.97 -10.20
C LYS A 342 -23.27 10.06 -11.36
N PRO A 343 -22.39 9.81 -12.34
CA PRO A 343 -22.62 8.82 -13.39
C PRO A 343 -22.94 7.44 -12.79
N TRP A 344 -23.73 6.65 -13.49
CA TRP A 344 -23.95 5.25 -13.12
C TRP A 344 -22.64 4.49 -13.27
N PHE A 345 -22.41 3.46 -12.45
CA PHE A 345 -21.34 2.50 -12.71
C PHE A 345 -21.95 1.22 -13.28
N MET A 346 -21.39 0.72 -14.35
CA MET A 346 -21.89 -0.45 -15.07
C MET A 346 -20.74 -1.40 -15.36
N THR A 347 -21.00 -2.69 -15.17
CA THR A 347 -19.99 -3.75 -15.38
C THR A 347 -20.58 -4.90 -16.18
N TRP A 348 -19.86 -5.39 -17.19
CA TRP A 348 -20.24 -6.57 -17.95
C TRP A 348 -19.36 -7.75 -17.55
N ILE A 349 -20.03 -8.86 -17.20
CA ILE A 349 -19.39 -10.08 -16.68
C ILE A 349 -19.83 -11.25 -17.54
N ALA A 350 -18.90 -12.06 -18.00
CA ALA A 350 -19.16 -13.30 -18.71
C ALA A 350 -18.82 -14.50 -17.83
N VAL A 351 -19.63 -15.56 -17.88
CA VAL A 351 -19.43 -16.80 -17.12
C VAL A 351 -19.26 -17.94 -18.10
N ASP A 352 -18.12 -18.65 -18.03
CA ASP A 352 -17.85 -19.80 -18.90
C ASP A 352 -18.38 -21.12 -18.30
N ALA A 353 -18.32 -22.21 -19.09
CA ALA A 353 -18.79 -23.53 -18.68
C ALA A 353 -18.02 -24.13 -17.49
N SER A 354 -16.90 -23.54 -17.07
CA SER A 354 -16.13 -23.91 -15.88
C SER A 354 -16.48 -23.07 -14.65
N ASP A 355 -17.57 -22.30 -14.72
CA ASP A 355 -18.00 -21.35 -13.69
C ASP A 355 -16.93 -20.29 -13.37
N THR A 356 -16.17 -19.90 -14.41
CA THR A 356 -15.15 -18.84 -14.31
C THR A 356 -15.76 -17.52 -14.78
N TRP A 357 -15.56 -16.48 -13.98
CA TRP A 357 -16.04 -15.13 -14.26
C TRP A 357 -14.96 -14.29 -14.95
N TYR A 358 -15.38 -13.56 -15.97
CA TYR A 358 -14.56 -12.62 -16.70
C TYR A 358 -15.24 -11.27 -16.73
N VAL A 359 -14.68 -10.27 -16.02
CA VAL A 359 -15.09 -8.88 -16.17
C VAL A 359 -14.45 -8.38 -17.45
N TYR A 360 -15.24 -8.13 -18.49
CA TYR A 360 -14.71 -7.84 -19.83
C TYR A 360 -14.98 -6.41 -20.31
N ARG A 361 -15.87 -5.70 -19.63
CA ARG A 361 -16.17 -4.29 -19.91
C ARG A 361 -16.66 -3.59 -18.67
N GLU A 362 -16.33 -2.31 -18.51
CA GLU A 362 -16.87 -1.40 -17.52
C GLU A 362 -17.25 -0.06 -18.14
N TRP A 363 -18.12 0.68 -17.48
CA TRP A 363 -18.41 2.06 -17.80
C TRP A 363 -18.73 2.82 -16.50
N PRO A 364 -18.16 4.03 -16.26
CA PRO A 364 -17.14 4.71 -17.08
C PRO A 364 -15.80 3.96 -17.08
N ASP A 365 -15.17 3.90 -18.24
CA ASP A 365 -13.80 3.39 -18.41
C ASP A 365 -12.75 4.48 -18.21
N MET A 366 -11.48 4.17 -18.40
CA MET A 366 -10.37 5.14 -18.26
C MET A 366 -10.36 6.24 -19.31
N ALA A 367 -11.08 6.11 -20.41
CA ALA A 367 -11.27 7.23 -21.36
C ALA A 367 -12.10 8.36 -20.74
N HIS A 368 -12.96 8.04 -19.76
CA HIS A 368 -13.74 8.98 -18.96
C HIS A 368 -12.96 9.44 -17.72
N GLY A 369 -11.79 8.87 -17.43
CA GLY A 369 -10.95 9.13 -16.26
C GLY A 369 -11.11 8.10 -15.14
N ALA A 370 -10.34 8.27 -14.09
CA ALA A 370 -10.39 7.39 -12.93
C ALA A 370 -11.70 7.56 -12.14
N TRP A 371 -12.33 6.45 -11.73
CA TRP A 371 -13.49 6.46 -10.83
C TRP A 371 -13.14 6.92 -9.42
N ALA A 372 -12.00 6.46 -8.91
CA ALA A 372 -11.45 6.87 -7.63
C ALA A 372 -10.00 7.32 -7.79
N GLN A 373 -9.56 8.25 -6.93
CA GLN A 373 -8.18 8.73 -6.88
C GLN A 373 -7.72 8.86 -5.44
N GLU A 374 -6.45 8.57 -5.21
CA GLU A 374 -5.82 8.80 -3.92
C GLU A 374 -5.38 10.27 -3.80
N ARG A 375 -5.78 10.93 -2.71
CA ARG A 375 -5.28 12.27 -2.32
C ARG A 375 -4.88 12.27 -0.87
N ASN A 376 -3.63 12.61 -0.59
CA ASN A 376 -3.10 12.70 0.78
C ASN A 376 -3.35 11.43 1.62
N GLY A 377 -3.17 10.25 1.03
CA GLY A 377 -3.39 8.96 1.69
C GLY A 377 -4.86 8.64 1.96
N LYS A 378 -5.79 9.32 1.29
CA LYS A 378 -7.24 9.02 1.35
C LYS A 378 -7.78 8.82 -0.05
N TRP A 379 -8.57 7.79 -0.21
CA TRP A 379 -9.34 7.59 -1.43
C TRP A 379 -10.47 8.61 -1.52
N THR A 380 -10.58 9.26 -2.65
CA THR A 380 -11.62 10.25 -2.98
C THR A 380 -12.19 9.95 -4.36
N GLN A 381 -13.36 10.51 -4.66
CA GLN A 381 -13.94 10.40 -5.99
C GLN A 381 -12.98 10.94 -7.05
N GLY A 382 -12.79 10.17 -8.11
CA GLY A 382 -11.96 10.52 -9.26
C GLY A 382 -12.68 11.41 -10.27
N GLU A 383 -12.06 11.62 -11.42
CA GLU A 383 -12.60 12.49 -12.48
C GLU A 383 -13.89 11.93 -13.06
N ALA A 384 -13.92 10.64 -13.42
CA ALA A 384 -15.10 10.00 -13.97
C ALA A 384 -16.31 10.09 -13.02
N CYS A 385 -16.09 9.82 -11.72
CA CYS A 385 -17.15 9.89 -10.71
C CYS A 385 -17.70 11.31 -10.51
N LYS A 386 -16.90 12.35 -10.74
CA LYS A 386 -17.28 13.76 -10.58
C LYS A 386 -17.89 14.38 -11.83
N GLN A 387 -17.84 13.70 -12.95
CA GLN A 387 -18.41 14.22 -14.20
C GLN A 387 -19.91 14.47 -14.03
N LYS A 388 -20.33 15.67 -14.37
CA LYS A 388 -21.76 16.02 -14.47
C LYS A 388 -22.18 15.83 -15.92
N LEU A 389 -22.47 14.59 -16.31
CA LEU A 389 -22.83 14.26 -17.69
C LEU A 389 -24.19 14.84 -18.07
N GLY A 390 -25.05 15.12 -17.12
CA GLY A 390 -26.42 15.56 -17.39
C GLY A 390 -27.28 14.46 -18.03
N TYR A 391 -26.86 13.21 -17.91
CA TYR A 391 -27.56 12.07 -18.51
C TYR A 391 -28.87 11.79 -17.78
N GLY A 392 -29.95 11.72 -18.58
CA GLY A 392 -31.21 11.12 -18.18
C GLY A 392 -31.21 9.60 -18.49
N VAL A 393 -32.30 8.92 -18.20
CA VAL A 393 -32.42 7.46 -18.45
C VAL A 393 -32.29 7.15 -19.94
N LEU A 394 -32.78 7.99 -20.83
CA LEU A 394 -32.66 7.81 -22.28
C LEU A 394 -31.21 7.78 -22.75
N ASP A 395 -30.38 8.66 -22.22
CA ASP A 395 -28.95 8.68 -22.58
C ASP A 395 -28.27 7.36 -22.17
N TYR A 396 -28.62 6.83 -20.99
CA TYR A 396 -28.13 5.52 -20.56
C TYR A 396 -28.66 4.36 -21.40
N VAL A 397 -29.92 4.43 -21.85
CA VAL A 397 -30.49 3.43 -22.78
C VAL A 397 -29.71 3.40 -24.09
N GLU A 398 -29.44 4.57 -24.69
CA GLU A 398 -28.66 4.67 -25.93
C GLU A 398 -27.22 4.18 -25.72
N LEU A 399 -26.60 4.55 -24.61
CA LEU A 399 -25.26 4.12 -24.23
C LEU A 399 -25.19 2.59 -24.07
N ILE A 400 -26.11 1.98 -23.34
CA ILE A 400 -26.18 0.52 -23.15
C ILE A 400 -26.33 -0.18 -24.50
N ARG A 401 -27.23 0.29 -25.37
CA ARG A 401 -27.42 -0.29 -26.69
C ARG A 401 -26.17 -0.19 -27.55
N SER A 402 -25.47 0.94 -27.51
CA SER A 402 -24.21 1.13 -28.21
C SER A 402 -23.10 0.20 -27.70
N LEU A 403 -22.97 0.06 -26.38
CA LEU A 403 -21.94 -0.79 -25.77
C LEU A 403 -22.21 -2.29 -25.96
N GLU A 404 -23.46 -2.68 -26.14
CA GLU A 404 -23.89 -4.07 -26.34
C GLU A 404 -24.15 -4.41 -27.82
N GLU A 405 -23.78 -3.52 -28.73
CA GLU A 405 -24.00 -3.74 -30.18
C GLU A 405 -23.32 -5.04 -30.65
N GLY A 406 -24.12 -5.95 -31.25
CA GLY A 406 -23.65 -7.26 -31.68
C GLY A 406 -23.48 -8.31 -30.58
N GLU A 407 -23.75 -7.98 -29.31
CA GLU A 407 -23.66 -8.90 -28.20
C GLU A 407 -25.03 -9.39 -27.72
N LYS A 408 -25.08 -10.66 -27.25
CA LYS A 408 -26.26 -11.20 -26.58
C LYS A 408 -26.06 -11.19 -25.08
N VAL A 409 -26.57 -10.18 -24.40
CA VAL A 409 -26.59 -10.12 -22.93
C VAL A 409 -27.79 -10.93 -22.42
N PHE A 410 -27.51 -11.97 -21.65
CA PHE A 410 -28.52 -12.90 -21.13
C PHE A 410 -29.42 -12.22 -20.10
N MET A 411 -28.83 -11.43 -19.20
CA MET A 411 -29.56 -10.79 -18.11
C MET A 411 -28.85 -9.53 -17.66
N ARG A 412 -29.63 -8.53 -17.22
CA ARG A 412 -29.14 -7.29 -16.62
C ARG A 412 -29.65 -7.18 -15.18
N LEU A 413 -28.73 -6.89 -14.25
CA LEU A 413 -29.02 -6.71 -12.83
C LEU A 413 -28.88 -5.24 -12.47
N ILE A 414 -29.65 -4.78 -11.49
CA ILE A 414 -29.60 -3.39 -10.99
C ILE A 414 -29.61 -3.38 -9.46
N ASP A 415 -28.99 -2.37 -8.84
CA ASP A 415 -29.13 -2.14 -7.39
C ASP A 415 -30.62 -2.08 -7.01
N PRO A 416 -31.07 -2.93 -6.07
CA PRO A 416 -32.49 -3.01 -5.72
C PRO A 416 -33.04 -1.75 -5.06
N ARG A 417 -32.20 -0.98 -4.35
CA ARG A 417 -32.61 0.22 -3.63
C ARG A 417 -32.70 1.44 -4.56
N MET A 418 -31.61 1.67 -5.29
CA MET A 418 -31.55 2.80 -6.22
C MET A 418 -32.41 2.55 -7.46
N GLY A 419 -32.45 1.32 -7.97
CA GLY A 419 -33.31 0.95 -9.11
C GLY A 419 -34.79 1.24 -8.87
N ALA A 420 -35.29 1.00 -7.66
CA ALA A 420 -36.67 1.26 -7.24
C ALA A 420 -36.89 2.68 -6.65
N SER A 421 -35.85 3.51 -6.58
CA SER A 421 -35.96 4.87 -6.04
C SER A 421 -36.76 5.76 -6.98
N LYS A 422 -37.81 6.39 -6.46
CA LYS A 422 -38.67 7.28 -7.23
C LYS A 422 -38.03 8.64 -7.46
N TYR A 423 -38.11 9.13 -8.68
CA TYR A 423 -37.67 10.46 -9.07
C TYR A 423 -38.72 11.15 -9.96
N SER A 424 -38.62 12.46 -10.10
CA SER A 424 -39.50 13.20 -11.02
C SER A 424 -39.05 12.99 -12.44
N SER A 425 -39.86 12.29 -13.25
CA SER A 425 -39.56 12.08 -14.67
C SER A 425 -39.71 13.41 -15.44
N GLU A 426 -39.03 13.52 -16.57
CA GLU A 426 -39.11 14.66 -17.50
C GLU A 426 -40.54 14.93 -17.99
N HIS A 427 -41.43 13.95 -17.90
CA HIS A 427 -42.83 14.02 -18.32
C HIS A 427 -43.79 14.34 -17.19
N GLY A 428 -43.30 14.78 -16.01
CA GLY A 428 -44.11 15.32 -14.92
C GLY A 428 -44.79 14.29 -13.99
N GLY A 429 -44.35 13.02 -14.04
CA GLY A 429 -44.76 11.93 -13.13
C GLY A 429 -43.65 11.48 -12.19
N GLN A 430 -43.98 10.67 -11.20
CA GLN A 430 -43.00 9.90 -10.43
C GLN A 430 -42.71 8.59 -11.17
N SER A 431 -41.43 8.32 -11.51
CA SER A 431 -40.96 7.07 -12.08
C SER A 431 -39.79 6.51 -11.28
N ASP A 432 -39.39 5.29 -11.56
CA ASP A 432 -38.18 4.68 -11.04
C ASP A 432 -37.32 4.13 -12.20
N TYR A 433 -36.03 3.91 -11.94
CA TYR A 433 -35.09 3.52 -13.00
C TYR A 433 -35.44 2.18 -13.66
N ILE A 434 -36.00 1.21 -12.90
CA ILE A 434 -36.40 -0.10 -13.45
C ILE A 434 -37.51 0.09 -14.45
N SER A 435 -38.59 0.79 -14.06
CA SER A 435 -39.76 1.03 -14.92
C SER A 435 -39.39 1.82 -16.18
N ASP A 436 -38.50 2.82 -16.06
CA ASP A 436 -38.12 3.63 -17.19
C ASP A 436 -37.20 2.87 -18.16
N LEU A 437 -36.28 2.04 -17.66
CA LEU A 437 -35.47 1.15 -18.51
C LEU A 437 -36.33 0.12 -19.25
N GLU A 438 -37.32 -0.48 -18.56
CA GLU A 438 -38.28 -1.41 -19.17
C GLU A 438 -39.14 -0.76 -20.25
N ASN A 439 -39.59 0.48 -20.07
CA ASN A 439 -40.33 1.25 -21.06
C ASN A 439 -39.53 1.48 -22.37
N HIS A 440 -38.21 1.30 -22.30
CA HIS A 440 -37.29 1.40 -23.44
C HIS A 440 -36.66 0.05 -23.83
N ASP A 441 -37.34 -1.06 -23.52
CA ASP A 441 -36.93 -2.44 -23.84
C ASP A 441 -35.57 -2.88 -23.23
N ILE A 442 -35.10 -2.18 -22.20
CA ILE A 442 -33.96 -2.59 -21.40
C ILE A 442 -34.49 -3.28 -20.13
N ILE A 443 -34.68 -4.58 -20.21
CA ILE A 443 -35.17 -5.38 -19.07
C ILE A 443 -34.05 -5.55 -18.04
N VAL A 444 -34.28 -5.09 -16.81
CA VAL A 444 -33.37 -5.24 -15.68
C VAL A 444 -34.07 -5.92 -14.49
N LEU A 445 -33.34 -6.73 -13.76
CA LEU A 445 -33.82 -7.39 -12.55
C LEU A 445 -33.12 -6.81 -11.31
N PRO A 446 -33.87 -6.47 -10.24
CA PRO A 446 -33.23 -6.08 -9.00
C PRO A 446 -32.45 -7.25 -8.42
N ALA A 447 -31.17 -6.99 -8.05
CA ALA A 447 -30.35 -8.02 -7.39
C ALA A 447 -30.97 -8.39 -6.03
N PRO A 448 -30.98 -9.66 -5.64
CA PRO A 448 -31.51 -10.07 -4.34
C PRO A 448 -30.53 -9.72 -3.22
N GLY A 449 -31.07 -9.32 -2.06
CA GLY A 449 -30.30 -9.15 -0.84
C GLY A 449 -29.66 -7.76 -0.67
N ILE A 450 -29.60 -7.35 0.58
CA ILE A 450 -29.04 -6.06 1.00
C ILE A 450 -27.69 -6.26 1.70
N ASP A 451 -27.43 -7.47 2.20
CA ASP A 451 -26.24 -7.81 2.97
C ASP A 451 -25.00 -7.88 2.09
N GLU A 452 -23.97 -7.14 2.48
CA GLU A 452 -22.73 -7.01 1.72
C GLU A 452 -21.83 -8.26 1.83
N GLU A 453 -21.75 -8.85 3.02
CA GLU A 453 -20.80 -9.93 3.32
C GLU A 453 -20.95 -11.21 2.46
N PRO A 454 -22.16 -11.75 2.21
CA PRO A 454 -22.28 -12.97 1.39
C PRO A 454 -21.77 -12.79 -0.04
N GLY A 455 -22.01 -11.64 -0.65
CA GLY A 455 -21.54 -11.34 -2.00
C GLY A 455 -20.03 -11.15 -2.06
N LEU A 456 -19.46 -10.47 -1.07
CA LEU A 456 -18.01 -10.29 -0.98
C LEU A 456 -17.30 -11.63 -0.73
N GLN A 457 -17.89 -12.50 0.12
CA GLN A 457 -17.36 -13.85 0.35
C GLN A 457 -17.39 -14.70 -0.93
N ALA A 458 -18.46 -14.64 -1.70
CA ALA A 458 -18.56 -15.37 -2.97
C ALA A 458 -17.48 -14.94 -3.98
N ILE A 459 -17.16 -13.65 -4.04
CA ILE A 459 -16.03 -13.15 -4.86
C ILE A 459 -14.71 -13.72 -4.33
N GLN A 460 -14.50 -13.72 -3.01
CA GLN A 460 -13.28 -14.30 -2.41
C GLN A 460 -13.14 -15.79 -2.72
N ASP A 461 -14.24 -16.52 -2.72
CA ASP A 461 -14.26 -17.95 -3.06
C ASP A 461 -13.87 -18.19 -4.52
N LYS A 462 -14.29 -17.31 -5.45
CA LYS A 462 -13.86 -17.33 -6.86
C LYS A 462 -12.36 -17.03 -7.03
N LEU A 463 -11.77 -16.26 -6.13
CA LEU A 463 -10.33 -15.98 -6.13
C LEU A 463 -9.51 -17.11 -5.48
N ALA A 464 -10.18 -18.07 -4.80
CA ALA A 464 -9.50 -19.10 -4.04
C ALA A 464 -8.89 -20.19 -4.92
N PHE A 465 -7.65 -20.55 -4.65
CA PHE A 465 -6.95 -21.71 -5.20
C PHE A 465 -5.90 -22.19 -4.19
N LYS A 466 -5.39 -23.41 -4.36
CA LYS A 466 -4.37 -23.99 -3.46
C LYS A 466 -2.99 -23.52 -3.87
N THR A 467 -2.41 -22.58 -3.13
CA THR A 467 -1.06 -22.01 -3.40
C THR A 467 0.04 -23.06 -3.28
N SER A 468 -0.16 -24.14 -2.52
CA SER A 468 0.77 -25.28 -2.39
C SER A 468 0.84 -26.19 -3.62
N LYS A 469 -0.06 -25.98 -4.62
CA LYS A 469 -0.08 -26.77 -5.87
C LYS A 469 0.21 -25.86 -7.07
N PRO A 470 0.77 -26.41 -8.16
CA PRO A 470 0.88 -25.69 -9.42
C PRO A 470 -0.50 -25.19 -9.89
N ILE A 471 -0.52 -24.04 -10.54
CA ILE A 471 -1.73 -23.54 -11.23
C ILE A 471 -1.90 -24.38 -12.49
N ASP A 472 -3.05 -25.01 -12.63
CA ASP A 472 -3.46 -25.84 -13.77
C ASP A 472 -4.95 -25.63 -14.09
N SER A 473 -5.52 -26.46 -14.93
CA SER A 473 -6.95 -26.38 -15.30
C SER A 473 -7.93 -26.59 -14.15
N VAL A 474 -7.48 -27.22 -13.04
CA VAL A 474 -8.31 -27.54 -11.87
C VAL A 474 -7.98 -26.62 -10.68
N ASN A 475 -6.70 -26.33 -10.48
CA ASN A 475 -6.22 -25.50 -9.39
C ASN A 475 -5.89 -24.08 -9.89
N ARG A 476 -6.89 -23.28 -10.12
CA ARG A 476 -6.76 -21.88 -10.60
C ARG A 476 -7.85 -21.01 -9.97
N PRO A 477 -7.68 -19.68 -9.95
CA PRO A 477 -8.79 -18.80 -9.65
C PRO A 477 -9.87 -18.89 -10.73
N HIS A 478 -11.11 -18.63 -10.32
CA HIS A 478 -12.29 -18.58 -11.20
C HIS A 478 -12.81 -17.15 -11.38
N PHE A 479 -11.92 -16.17 -11.28
CA PHE A 479 -12.23 -14.74 -11.45
C PHE A 479 -11.09 -14.03 -12.17
N TYR A 480 -11.41 -13.42 -13.30
CA TYR A 480 -10.47 -12.64 -14.12
C TYR A 480 -11.06 -11.31 -14.53
N ILE A 481 -10.20 -10.32 -14.76
CA ILE A 481 -10.56 -8.97 -15.22
C ILE A 481 -9.76 -8.66 -16.48
N SER A 482 -10.41 -8.06 -17.47
CA SER A 482 -9.73 -7.50 -18.63
C SER A 482 -8.86 -6.32 -18.23
N GLU A 483 -7.66 -6.21 -18.82
CA GLU A 483 -6.78 -5.07 -18.61
C GLU A 483 -7.41 -3.70 -18.93
N GLU A 484 -8.50 -3.66 -19.70
CA GLU A 484 -9.25 -2.45 -20.02
C GLU A 484 -10.25 -2.02 -18.91
N CYS A 485 -10.52 -2.87 -17.93
CA CYS A 485 -11.41 -2.58 -16.81
C CYS A 485 -10.63 -2.03 -15.59
N ASP A 486 -9.92 -0.93 -15.80
CA ASP A 486 -8.98 -0.35 -14.84
C ASP A 486 -9.64 0.11 -13.53
N ASN A 487 -10.86 0.66 -13.58
CA ASN A 487 -11.58 1.13 -12.40
C ASN A 487 -11.99 -0.04 -11.51
N THR A 488 -12.49 -1.14 -12.10
CA THR A 488 -12.80 -2.37 -11.39
C THR A 488 -11.53 -3.05 -10.86
N LEU A 489 -10.44 -3.05 -11.65
CA LEU A 489 -9.14 -3.58 -11.25
C LEU A 489 -8.62 -2.85 -9.99
N LYS A 490 -8.61 -1.52 -10.01
CA LYS A 490 -8.20 -0.69 -8.87
C LYS A 490 -9.10 -0.91 -7.66
N ALA A 491 -10.41 -1.04 -7.89
CA ALA A 491 -11.36 -1.33 -6.83
C ALA A 491 -11.06 -2.67 -6.15
N MET A 492 -10.75 -3.72 -6.89
CA MET A 492 -10.35 -5.03 -6.34
C MET A 492 -9.06 -4.96 -5.51
N GLN A 493 -8.15 -4.07 -5.85
CA GLN A 493 -6.89 -3.89 -5.13
C GLN A 493 -7.04 -3.06 -3.85
N GLU A 494 -7.87 -2.00 -3.89
CA GLU A 494 -7.84 -0.91 -2.92
C GLU A 494 -9.06 -0.83 -2.00
N TYR A 495 -10.16 -1.54 -2.34
CA TYR A 495 -11.36 -1.55 -1.50
C TYR A 495 -11.13 -2.29 -0.19
N ASP A 496 -11.26 -1.59 0.95
CA ASP A 496 -11.00 -2.14 2.29
C ASP A 496 -12.26 -2.63 3.03
N GLY A 497 -13.45 -2.31 2.53
CA GLY A 497 -14.72 -2.69 3.12
C GLY A 497 -15.05 -2.00 4.46
N LYS A 498 -14.25 -1.00 4.88
CA LYS A 498 -14.43 -0.33 6.20
C LYS A 498 -15.34 0.89 6.14
N SER A 499 -15.31 1.61 5.01
CA SER A 499 -16.09 2.83 4.83
C SER A 499 -17.27 2.59 3.90
N ARG A 500 -18.48 3.03 4.33
CA ARG A 500 -19.67 3.01 3.46
C ARG A 500 -19.56 3.94 2.26
N ASP A 501 -18.77 4.99 2.38
CA ASP A 501 -18.58 6.02 1.35
C ASP A 501 -17.24 5.84 0.62
N HIS A 502 -16.67 4.63 0.64
CA HIS A 502 -15.42 4.36 -0.05
C HIS A 502 -15.60 4.54 -1.57
N PRO A 503 -14.77 5.35 -2.25
CA PRO A 503 -14.96 5.64 -3.68
C PRO A 503 -14.92 4.42 -4.60
N HIS A 504 -14.20 3.38 -4.21
CA HIS A 504 -14.14 2.10 -4.94
C HIS A 504 -15.35 1.19 -4.68
N LYS A 505 -16.34 1.65 -3.92
CA LYS A 505 -17.50 0.81 -3.56
C LYS A 505 -18.36 0.46 -4.76
N ASP A 506 -18.63 1.42 -5.65
CA ASP A 506 -19.56 1.20 -6.77
C ASP A 506 -19.12 0.08 -7.73
N PRO A 507 -17.84 0.00 -8.17
CA PRO A 507 -17.35 -1.15 -8.92
C PRO A 507 -17.51 -2.48 -8.17
N ILE A 508 -17.24 -2.47 -6.86
CA ILE A 508 -17.37 -3.68 -6.03
C ILE A 508 -18.82 -4.06 -5.82
N ASP A 509 -19.74 -3.08 -5.68
CA ASP A 509 -21.17 -3.34 -5.56
C ASP A 509 -21.73 -4.02 -6.82
N CYS A 510 -21.28 -3.63 -8.01
CA CYS A 510 -21.64 -4.35 -9.24
C CYS A 510 -21.22 -5.82 -9.19
N LEU A 511 -19.98 -6.13 -8.79
CA LEU A 511 -19.52 -7.51 -8.63
C LEU A 511 -20.31 -8.25 -7.54
N ARG A 512 -20.61 -7.57 -6.44
CA ARG A 512 -21.39 -8.11 -5.34
C ARG A 512 -22.82 -8.43 -5.74
N TYR A 513 -23.48 -7.60 -6.52
CA TYR A 513 -24.84 -7.88 -7.03
C TYR A 513 -24.87 -9.11 -7.92
N ALA A 514 -23.87 -9.27 -8.80
CA ALA A 514 -23.71 -10.48 -9.58
C ALA A 514 -23.51 -11.72 -8.70
N ALA A 515 -22.68 -11.60 -7.67
CA ALA A 515 -22.37 -12.70 -6.74
C ALA A 515 -23.58 -13.14 -5.90
N VAL A 516 -24.34 -12.17 -5.37
CA VAL A 516 -25.54 -12.48 -4.57
C VAL A 516 -26.66 -13.04 -5.43
N TYR A 517 -26.79 -12.59 -6.67
CA TYR A 517 -27.75 -13.16 -7.62
C TYR A 517 -27.38 -14.61 -7.98
N GLY A 518 -26.09 -14.94 -8.01
CA GLY A 518 -25.60 -16.25 -8.42
C GLY A 518 -25.64 -16.40 -9.94
N ILE A 519 -24.92 -15.51 -10.66
CA ILE A 519 -24.81 -15.63 -12.11
C ILE A 519 -24.04 -16.89 -12.49
N ASP A 520 -24.57 -17.66 -13.47
CA ASP A 520 -24.06 -18.96 -13.87
C ASP A 520 -23.92 -19.08 -15.38
N TYR A 521 -23.21 -20.13 -15.83
CA TYR A 521 -23.20 -20.51 -17.24
C TYR A 521 -24.53 -21.14 -17.64
N VAL A 522 -25.16 -20.62 -18.68
CA VAL A 522 -26.42 -21.11 -19.23
C VAL A 522 -26.16 -21.64 -20.64
N SER A 523 -26.19 -22.98 -20.80
CA SER A 523 -26.02 -23.59 -22.12
C SER A 523 -27.26 -23.33 -23.01
N GLU A 524 -27.05 -23.19 -24.32
CA GLU A 524 -28.16 -23.00 -25.28
C GLU A 524 -29.20 -24.14 -25.22
N ASN A 525 -28.76 -25.37 -24.92
CA ASN A 525 -29.63 -26.52 -24.76
C ASN A 525 -30.57 -26.44 -23.55
N SER A 526 -30.16 -25.73 -22.49
CA SER A 526 -31.00 -25.52 -21.30
C SER A 526 -32.13 -24.53 -21.55
N LEU A 527 -31.94 -23.57 -22.43
CA LEU A 527 -32.95 -22.59 -22.86
C LEU A 527 -34.08 -23.28 -23.68
N LEU A 528 -33.75 -24.31 -24.46
CA LEU A 528 -34.72 -25.06 -25.25
C LEU A 528 -35.55 -26.03 -24.38
N ALA A 529 -35.02 -26.49 -23.24
CA ALA A 529 -35.71 -27.41 -22.33
C ALA A 529 -36.81 -26.75 -21.47
N THR A 530 -36.76 -25.40 -21.33
CA THR A 530 -37.75 -24.64 -20.54
C THR A 530 -38.89 -24.04 -21.36
N ALA A 531 -38.87 -24.19 -22.70
CA ALA A 531 -40.01 -23.81 -23.53
C ALA A 531 -41.23 -24.71 -23.21
N PRO A 532 -42.39 -24.16 -22.80
CA PRO A 532 -43.56 -24.99 -22.52
C PRO A 532 -43.93 -25.79 -23.79
N LYS A 533 -43.94 -27.11 -23.66
CA LYS A 533 -44.52 -27.96 -24.74
C LYS A 533 -45.93 -27.45 -24.98
N LYS A 534 -46.20 -26.83 -26.14
CA LYS A 534 -47.58 -26.58 -26.59
C LYS A 534 -48.26 -27.91 -26.62
N GLY A 535 -49.10 -28.15 -25.60
CA GLY A 535 -50.02 -29.28 -25.57
C GLY A 535 -50.94 -29.13 -26.79
N GLY A 536 -50.80 -30.07 -27.69
CA GLY A 536 -51.82 -30.26 -28.74
C GLY A 536 -53.09 -30.79 -28.12
N TYR A 537 -54.17 -30.14 -28.39
CA TYR A 537 -55.52 -30.67 -28.53
C TYR A 537 -56.07 -30.09 -29.84
#